data_16bd195b416d59903f169bc33ec66e82
#
_entry.id   16bd195b416d59903f169bc33ec66e82
#
_cell.length_a   1.000
_cell.length_b   1.000
_cell.length_c   1.000
_cell.angle_alpha   90.00
_cell.angle_beta   90.00
_cell.angle_gamma   90.00
#
_symmetry.space_group_name_H-M   'P 1'
#
loop_
_entity.id
_entity.type
_entity.pdbx_description
1 polymer ?
#
loop_
_entity_poly.entity_id
_entity_poly.type
_entity_poly.pdbx_seq_one_letter_code
_entity_poly.pdbx_strand_id
1 'polypeptide(L)'
;FYPENDSAFTFFEAYKLDGTRLWQIDIGPNMISAGEVETNITAFDWDEDGKAELLMRAMDGTIVYASDGTKQVIGDPTKNYRDSVLHTANMTYSMAGEEYLIYMEGATAKLYNPAMQFPLKRLENGETDLNAAWGDGYGHRANKFFFGAPYLDGRHPSIFLARGIYTRHKMIAYDVNPETHELVERWRWLNNEPGSPWFGEG
;
A
#
# COMPACT_ATOMS: atom_id res chain seq x y z
N PHE A 1 9.63 17.23 4.52
CA PHE A 1 8.71 18.31 4.88
C PHE A 1 7.63 17.70 5.76
N TYR A 2 7.59 18.06 7.02
CA TYR A 2 6.53 17.61 7.93
C TYR A 2 5.44 18.68 7.90
N PRO A 3 4.22 18.37 7.49
CA PRO A 3 3.15 19.34 7.65
C PRO A 3 2.87 19.46 9.16
N GLU A 4 3.34 20.52 9.76
CA GLU A 4 2.93 20.93 11.12
C GLU A 4 1.44 21.28 11.19
N ASN A 5 0.75 21.14 10.06
CA ASN A 5 -0.62 21.57 9.89
C ASN A 5 -1.48 20.40 9.43
N ASP A 6 -2.48 20.02 10.21
CA ASP A 6 -3.46 18.95 9.90
C ASP A 6 -4.26 19.17 8.60
N SER A 7 -4.09 20.31 7.95
CA SER A 7 -4.76 20.68 6.71
C SER A 7 -3.95 20.46 5.44
N ALA A 8 -2.71 19.98 5.54
CA ALA A 8 -1.90 19.65 4.34
C ALA A 8 -2.31 18.28 3.80
N PHE A 9 -2.83 18.26 2.59
CA PHE A 9 -3.18 17.04 1.88
C PHE A 9 -2.09 16.68 0.87
N THR A 10 -1.83 15.39 0.72
CA THR A 10 -0.98 14.85 -0.35
C THR A 10 -1.86 14.20 -1.40
N PHE A 11 -1.56 14.51 -2.65
CA PHE A 11 -2.28 13.96 -3.79
C PHE A 11 -1.33 13.22 -4.72
N PHE A 12 -1.82 12.14 -5.32
CA PHE A 12 -1.29 11.60 -6.57
C PHE A 12 -2.18 12.06 -7.70
N GLU A 13 -1.58 12.47 -8.80
CA GLU A 13 -2.31 12.95 -9.97
C GLU A 13 -1.66 12.44 -11.24
N ALA A 14 -2.48 12.10 -12.24
CA ALA A 14 -2.02 11.80 -13.57
C ALA A 14 -2.45 12.88 -14.56
N TYR A 15 -1.56 13.18 -15.48
CA TYR A 15 -1.77 14.20 -16.51
C TYR A 15 -1.43 13.65 -17.89
N LYS A 16 -2.16 14.10 -18.91
CA LYS A 16 -1.71 13.99 -20.28
C LYS A 16 -0.54 14.94 -20.54
N LEU A 17 0.18 14.69 -21.61
CA LEU A 17 1.30 15.57 -21.99
C LEU A 17 0.86 17.01 -22.35
N ASP A 18 -0.40 17.23 -22.66
CA ASP A 18 -0.99 18.55 -22.90
C ASP A 18 -1.38 19.30 -21.61
N GLY A 19 -1.13 18.69 -20.44
CA GLY A 19 -1.47 19.24 -19.12
C GLY A 19 -2.88 18.94 -18.63
N THR A 20 -3.67 18.17 -19.37
CA THR A 20 -5.01 17.76 -18.92
C THR A 20 -4.90 16.73 -17.81
N ARG A 21 -5.45 17.03 -16.62
CA ARG A 21 -5.49 16.07 -15.51
C ARG A 21 -6.46 14.93 -15.85
N LEU A 22 -6.00 13.70 -15.68
CA LEU A 22 -6.80 12.49 -15.88
C LEU A 22 -7.58 12.13 -14.62
N TRP A 23 -6.90 12.05 -13.49
CA TRP A 23 -7.47 11.67 -12.20
C TRP A 23 -6.65 12.23 -11.05
N GLN A 24 -7.18 12.10 -9.83
CA GLN A 24 -6.53 12.51 -8.60
C GLN A 24 -6.83 11.51 -7.49
N ILE A 25 -5.84 11.21 -6.66
CA ILE A 25 -5.99 10.42 -5.44
C ILE A 25 -5.55 11.27 -4.26
N ASP A 26 -6.49 11.57 -3.36
CA ASP A 26 -6.20 12.15 -2.05
C ASP A 26 -5.87 11.00 -1.10
N ILE A 27 -4.64 10.96 -0.58
CA ILE A 27 -4.24 9.88 0.33
C ILE A 27 -4.97 9.91 1.68
N GLY A 28 -5.67 11.01 1.97
CA GLY A 28 -6.47 11.16 3.18
C GLY A 28 -5.66 11.49 4.44
N PRO A 29 -6.36 11.59 5.58
CA PRO A 29 -5.74 12.03 6.84
C PRO A 29 -4.84 10.97 7.49
N ASN A 30 -4.99 9.69 7.13
CA ASN A 30 -4.38 8.58 7.84
C ASN A 30 -3.11 8.04 7.18
N MET A 31 -2.88 8.33 5.90
CA MET A 31 -1.61 8.02 5.25
C MET A 31 -0.61 9.15 5.46
N ILE A 32 0.60 8.78 5.82
CA ILE A 32 1.69 9.73 5.99
C ILE A 32 2.58 9.67 4.75
N SER A 33 2.85 10.82 4.15
CA SER A 33 3.76 10.94 3.00
C SER A 33 5.16 11.41 3.40
N ALA A 34 5.37 11.69 4.68
CA ALA A 34 6.63 12.15 5.21
C ALA A 34 7.47 10.97 5.72
N GLY A 35 8.71 10.91 5.27
CA GLY A 35 9.62 9.84 5.60
C GLY A 35 9.83 8.86 4.45
N GLU A 36 10.58 7.81 4.71
CA GLU A 36 10.93 6.82 3.70
C GLU A 36 9.78 5.82 3.48
N VAL A 37 9.17 5.83 2.29
CA VAL A 37 8.40 4.72 1.72
C VAL A 37 7.09 4.31 2.41
N GLU A 38 6.35 5.21 3.03
CA GLU A 38 5.04 4.85 3.59
C GLU A 38 3.90 4.84 2.56
N THR A 39 4.02 5.63 1.51
CA THR A 39 2.98 5.72 0.48
C THR A 39 3.49 5.12 -0.81
N ASN A 40 3.00 3.95 -1.18
CA ASN A 40 3.39 3.27 -2.41
C ASN A 40 2.27 3.28 -3.43
N ILE A 41 2.60 3.75 -4.61
CA ILE A 41 1.83 3.58 -5.83
C ILE A 41 2.78 3.05 -6.92
N THR A 42 2.32 2.08 -7.68
CA THR A 42 3.08 1.47 -8.78
C THR A 42 2.18 1.32 -9.98
N ALA A 43 2.72 1.60 -11.16
CA ALA A 43 2.04 1.42 -12.44
C ALA A 43 2.77 0.36 -13.27
N PHE A 44 2.03 -0.61 -13.77
CA PHE A 44 2.54 -1.65 -14.66
C PHE A 44 1.38 -2.29 -15.43
N ASP A 45 1.67 -2.91 -16.56
CA ASP A 45 0.71 -3.70 -17.35
C ASP A 45 0.74 -5.14 -16.82
N TRP A 46 -0.08 -5.44 -15.81
CA TRP A 46 -0.12 -6.77 -15.18
C TRP A 46 -1.07 -7.74 -15.86
N ASP A 47 -2.07 -7.25 -16.59
CA ASP A 47 -3.00 -8.10 -17.34
C ASP A 47 -2.62 -8.27 -18.82
N GLU A 48 -1.53 -7.60 -19.24
CA GLU A 48 -0.93 -7.67 -20.57
C GLU A 48 -1.86 -7.18 -21.69
N ASP A 49 -2.76 -6.22 -21.37
CA ASP A 49 -3.67 -5.60 -22.37
C ASP A 49 -3.00 -4.44 -23.13
N GLY A 50 -1.77 -4.10 -22.80
CA GLY A 50 -0.99 -3.02 -23.40
C GLY A 50 -1.21 -1.66 -22.75
N LYS A 51 -1.92 -1.60 -21.62
CA LYS A 51 -2.11 -0.40 -20.81
C LYS A 51 -1.66 -0.70 -19.38
N ALA A 52 -1.19 0.33 -18.70
CA ALA A 52 -0.78 0.15 -17.32
C ALA A 52 -1.98 0.27 -16.37
N GLU A 53 -2.00 -0.59 -15.37
CA GLU A 53 -2.82 -0.47 -14.19
C GLU A 53 -2.07 0.28 -13.09
N LEU A 54 -2.79 0.64 -12.03
CA LEU A 54 -2.26 1.23 -10.81
C LEU A 54 -2.52 0.30 -9.63
N LEU A 55 -1.50 0.08 -8.85
CA LEU A 55 -1.58 -0.61 -7.57
C LEU A 55 -1.13 0.32 -6.47
N MET A 56 -1.93 0.47 -5.42
CA MET A 56 -1.61 1.40 -4.33
C MET A 56 -2.03 0.84 -2.97
N ARG A 57 -1.20 1.07 -1.95
CA ARG A 57 -1.62 0.97 -0.55
C ARG A 57 -2.45 2.21 -0.19
N ALA A 58 -3.56 2.01 0.47
CA ALA A 58 -4.46 3.04 0.94
C ALA A 58 -4.79 2.84 2.43
N MET A 59 -5.40 3.82 3.06
CA MET A 59 -5.92 3.75 4.42
C MET A 59 -7.34 4.33 4.49
N ASP A 60 -7.98 4.20 5.63
CA ASP A 60 -9.28 4.82 5.89
C ASP A 60 -9.26 6.30 5.51
N GLY A 61 -10.25 6.73 4.73
CA GLY A 61 -10.38 8.11 4.27
C GLY A 61 -9.55 8.49 3.03
N THR A 62 -8.83 7.55 2.40
CA THR A 62 -8.27 7.77 1.05
C THR A 62 -9.41 7.96 0.04
N ILE A 63 -9.28 8.93 -0.86
CA ILE A 63 -10.33 9.25 -1.85
C ILE A 63 -9.74 9.20 -3.26
N VAL A 64 -10.37 8.42 -4.12
CA VAL A 64 -10.03 8.35 -5.55
C VAL A 64 -11.05 9.17 -6.34
N TYR A 65 -10.59 10.15 -7.08
CA TYR A 65 -11.36 10.95 -8.04
C TYR A 65 -11.01 10.47 -9.45
N ALA A 66 -11.86 9.62 -10.00
CA ALA A 66 -11.66 9.04 -11.31
C ALA A 66 -11.90 10.04 -12.45
N SER A 67 -11.41 9.72 -13.63
CA SER A 67 -11.47 10.60 -14.81
C SER A 67 -12.90 10.91 -15.30
N ASP A 68 -13.86 10.07 -14.98
CA ASP A 68 -15.29 10.28 -15.32
C ASP A 68 -16.06 11.09 -14.26
N GLY A 69 -15.36 11.60 -13.23
CA GLY A 69 -15.94 12.35 -12.12
C GLY A 69 -16.45 11.48 -10.98
N THR A 70 -16.34 10.15 -11.07
CA THR A 70 -16.69 9.25 -9.97
C THR A 70 -15.76 9.48 -8.79
N LYS A 71 -16.33 9.55 -7.59
CA LYS A 71 -15.61 9.63 -6.33
C LYS A 71 -15.76 8.30 -5.58
N GLN A 72 -14.65 7.67 -5.24
CA GLN A 72 -14.59 6.45 -4.44
C GLN A 72 -13.85 6.71 -3.14
N VAL A 73 -14.49 6.42 -2.00
CA VAL A 73 -13.90 6.55 -0.66
C VAL A 73 -13.45 5.18 -0.21
N ILE A 74 -12.21 5.06 0.23
CA ILE A 74 -11.63 3.81 0.71
C ILE A 74 -11.80 3.77 2.23
N GLY A 75 -12.30 2.63 2.72
CA GLY A 75 -12.52 2.40 4.14
C GLY A 75 -13.53 3.36 4.77
N ASP A 76 -13.33 3.69 6.04
CA ASP A 76 -14.18 4.57 6.82
C ASP A 76 -13.61 6.00 6.87
N PRO A 77 -14.25 7.00 6.20
CA PRO A 77 -13.75 8.36 6.17
C PRO A 77 -13.90 9.12 7.50
N THR A 78 -14.60 8.53 8.48
CA THR A 78 -14.76 9.15 9.81
C THR A 78 -13.60 8.82 10.76
N LYS A 79 -12.75 7.87 10.38
CA LYS A 79 -11.60 7.45 11.18
C LYS A 79 -10.45 8.45 11.07
N ASN A 80 -9.84 8.73 12.21
CA ASN A 80 -8.64 9.54 12.30
C ASN A 80 -7.65 8.87 13.25
N TYR A 81 -6.48 8.52 12.73
CA TYR A 81 -5.42 7.85 13.47
C TYR A 81 -4.21 8.78 13.73
N ARG A 82 -4.37 10.09 13.53
CA ARG A 82 -3.29 11.07 13.68
C ARG A 82 -2.67 11.08 15.07
N ASP A 83 -3.44 10.82 16.10
CA ASP A 83 -2.94 10.72 17.48
C ASP A 83 -1.99 9.53 17.69
N SER A 84 -2.03 8.54 16.80
CA SER A 84 -1.12 7.40 16.83
C SER A 84 0.16 7.59 15.99
N VAL A 85 0.30 8.73 15.31
CA VAL A 85 1.47 9.03 14.51
C VAL A 85 2.66 9.34 15.41
N LEU A 86 3.75 8.64 15.19
CA LEU A 86 5.00 8.92 15.89
C LEU A 86 5.90 9.80 15.04
N HIS A 87 6.31 10.91 15.61
CA HIS A 87 7.29 11.83 15.05
C HIS A 87 8.65 11.60 15.69
N THR A 88 9.67 11.37 14.86
CA THR A 88 11.08 11.40 15.28
C THR A 88 11.74 12.65 14.71
N ALA A 89 12.99 12.90 15.08
CA ALA A 89 13.74 14.07 14.57
C ALA A 89 13.79 14.15 13.03
N ASN A 90 13.69 12.99 12.34
CA ASN A 90 13.88 12.91 10.88
C ASN A 90 12.73 12.23 10.14
N MET A 91 11.80 11.58 10.83
CA MET A 91 10.78 10.74 10.20
C MET A 91 9.47 10.75 10.98
N THR A 92 8.40 10.45 10.27
CA THR A 92 7.05 10.32 10.81
C THR A 92 6.47 8.99 10.36
N TYR A 93 5.87 8.23 11.27
CA TYR A 93 5.35 6.90 11.00
C TYR A 93 3.90 6.75 11.44
N SER A 94 3.09 6.12 10.60
CA SER A 94 1.75 5.68 10.97
C SER A 94 1.83 4.43 11.86
N MET A 95 1.29 4.52 13.06
CA MET A 95 1.38 3.45 14.07
C MET A 95 0.11 2.60 14.14
N ALA A 96 -1.01 3.08 13.63
CA ALA A 96 -2.31 2.41 13.67
C ALA A 96 -3.13 2.70 12.42
N GLY A 97 -4.28 2.06 12.32
CA GLY A 97 -5.27 2.23 11.27
C GLY A 97 -5.36 1.06 10.31
N GLU A 98 -6.53 0.92 9.69
CA GLU A 98 -6.78 -0.08 8.66
C GLU A 98 -6.06 0.31 7.38
N GLU A 99 -5.46 -0.68 6.76
CA GLU A 99 -4.71 -0.57 5.52
C GLU A 99 -5.39 -1.39 4.43
N TYR A 100 -5.42 -0.84 3.22
CA TYR A 100 -6.07 -1.45 2.06
C TYR A 100 -5.09 -1.54 0.89
N LEU A 101 -5.35 -2.49 0.00
CA LEU A 101 -4.77 -2.56 -1.32
C LEU A 101 -5.85 -2.22 -2.34
N ILE A 102 -5.59 -1.27 -3.22
CA ILE A 102 -6.46 -0.89 -4.32
C ILE A 102 -5.76 -1.15 -5.66
N TYR A 103 -6.51 -1.76 -6.59
CA TYR A 103 -6.09 -2.06 -7.94
C TYR A 103 -7.01 -1.37 -8.92
N MET A 104 -6.45 -0.58 -9.83
CA MET A 104 -7.19 0.40 -10.61
C MET A 104 -6.71 0.42 -12.06
N GLU A 105 -7.62 0.79 -12.96
CA GLU A 105 -7.28 1.14 -14.34
C GLU A 105 -6.41 2.40 -14.38
N GLY A 106 -5.26 2.32 -15.02
CA GLY A 106 -4.28 3.40 -15.02
C GLY A 106 -4.72 4.69 -15.69
N ALA A 107 -5.51 4.59 -16.75
CA ALA A 107 -6.01 5.75 -17.49
C ALA A 107 -7.08 6.54 -16.73
N THR A 108 -7.86 5.89 -15.89
CA THR A 108 -9.05 6.47 -15.25
C THR A 108 -9.00 6.51 -13.72
N ALA A 109 -8.15 5.73 -13.09
CA ALA A 109 -8.13 5.41 -11.67
C ALA A 109 -9.45 4.78 -11.15
N LYS A 110 -10.26 4.20 -12.00
CA LYS A 110 -11.38 3.38 -11.54
C LYS A 110 -10.87 2.09 -10.90
N LEU A 111 -11.40 1.77 -9.72
CA LEU A 111 -11.12 0.49 -9.11
C LEU A 111 -11.73 -0.63 -9.95
N TYR A 112 -10.95 -1.64 -10.29
CA TYR A 112 -11.45 -2.86 -10.92
C TYR A 112 -12.32 -3.67 -9.97
N ASN A 113 -11.90 -3.77 -8.71
CA ASN A 113 -12.59 -4.51 -7.67
C ASN A 113 -12.66 -3.65 -6.39
N PRO A 114 -13.55 -3.94 -5.44
CA PRO A 114 -13.56 -3.27 -4.15
C PRO A 114 -12.18 -3.34 -3.47
N ALA A 115 -11.82 -2.29 -2.73
CA ALA A 115 -10.58 -2.27 -1.96
C ALA A 115 -10.51 -3.50 -1.04
N MET A 116 -9.43 -4.24 -1.11
CA MET A 116 -9.18 -5.36 -0.21
C MET A 116 -8.35 -4.92 0.99
N GLN A 117 -8.47 -5.59 2.12
CA GLN A 117 -7.54 -5.36 3.23
C GLN A 117 -6.11 -5.61 2.79
N PHE A 118 -5.18 -4.76 3.23
CA PHE A 118 -3.77 -4.92 2.88
C PHE A 118 -3.25 -6.28 3.36
N PRO A 119 -2.74 -7.12 2.46
CA PRO A 119 -2.51 -8.54 2.77
C PRO A 119 -1.35 -8.79 3.74
N LEU A 120 -0.45 -7.83 3.89
CA LEU A 120 0.71 -7.90 4.79
C LEU A 120 0.46 -7.00 6.00
N LYS A 121 -0.30 -7.49 6.97
CA LYS A 121 -0.74 -6.72 8.13
C LYS A 121 0.44 -6.26 9.00
N ARG A 122 0.25 -5.12 9.67
CA ARG A 122 1.21 -4.58 10.64
C ARG A 122 1.37 -5.53 11.84
N LEU A 123 0.27 -6.00 12.37
CA LEU A 123 0.22 -6.98 13.47
C LEU A 123 -0.66 -8.16 13.07
N GLU A 124 -0.28 -9.38 13.39
CA GLU A 124 -0.95 -10.62 13.04
C GLU A 124 -0.99 -11.58 14.22
N ASN A 125 -1.89 -12.58 14.14
CA ASN A 125 -1.92 -13.72 15.07
C ASN A 125 -2.01 -13.35 16.56
N GLY A 126 -2.74 -12.26 16.87
CA GLY A 126 -2.89 -11.80 18.27
C GLY A 126 -1.76 -10.94 18.79
N GLU A 127 -0.81 -10.53 17.93
CA GLU A 127 0.20 -9.54 18.26
C GLU A 127 -0.46 -8.19 18.60
N THR A 128 0.00 -7.55 19.66
CA THR A 128 -0.56 -6.26 20.14
C THR A 128 0.49 -5.17 20.26
N ASP A 129 1.76 -5.52 20.14
CA ASP A 129 2.89 -4.62 20.36
C ASP A 129 3.86 -4.63 19.18
N LEU A 130 4.13 -3.45 18.62
CA LEU A 130 5.03 -3.30 17.48
C LEU A 130 6.48 -3.64 17.79
N ASN A 131 6.94 -3.31 18.99
CA ASN A 131 8.32 -3.61 19.36
C ASN A 131 8.57 -5.12 19.49
N ALA A 132 7.61 -5.83 20.10
CA ALA A 132 7.67 -7.29 20.17
C ALA A 132 7.59 -7.93 18.78
N ALA A 133 6.73 -7.39 17.91
CA ALA A 133 6.49 -7.93 16.57
C ALA A 133 7.60 -7.61 15.56
N TRP A 134 8.21 -6.43 15.63
CA TRP A 134 9.13 -5.90 14.61
C TRP A 134 10.52 -5.57 15.12
N GLY A 135 10.73 -5.60 16.44
CA GLY A 135 12.00 -5.20 17.07
C GLY A 135 12.22 -3.69 17.11
N ASP A 136 11.22 -2.88 16.83
CA ASP A 136 11.18 -1.46 17.10
C ASP A 136 9.76 -1.01 17.46
N GLY A 137 9.64 -0.11 18.46
CA GLY A 137 8.38 0.44 18.91
C GLY A 137 7.99 1.75 18.21
N TYR A 138 8.80 2.25 17.27
CA TYR A 138 8.57 3.51 16.59
C TYR A 138 8.11 3.36 15.12
N GLY A 139 7.91 2.12 14.67
CA GLY A 139 7.23 1.82 13.41
C GLY A 139 8.10 1.88 12.15
N HIS A 140 9.40 2.14 12.26
CA HIS A 140 10.29 2.21 11.09
C HIS A 140 10.28 0.91 10.29
N ARG A 141 10.45 -0.23 10.97
CA ARG A 141 10.52 -1.54 10.31
C ARG A 141 9.19 -1.95 9.70
N ALA A 142 8.09 -1.69 10.42
CA ALA A 142 6.74 -2.04 9.99
C ALA A 142 6.19 -1.18 8.83
N ASN A 143 6.78 -0.01 8.58
CA ASN A 143 6.31 0.94 7.55
C ASN A 143 7.23 1.02 6.33
N LYS A 144 8.03 -0.02 6.07
CA LYS A 144 8.78 -0.17 4.82
C LYS A 144 8.03 -1.09 3.88
N PHE A 145 7.73 -0.58 2.68
CA PHE A 145 6.98 -1.29 1.66
C PHE A 145 7.74 -1.30 0.35
N PHE A 146 7.66 -2.42 -0.36
CA PHE A 146 8.24 -2.56 -1.69
C PHE A 146 7.20 -3.19 -2.60
N PHE A 147 6.97 -2.57 -3.75
CA PHE A 147 6.06 -3.05 -4.78
C PHE A 147 6.84 -3.29 -6.05
N GLY A 148 6.45 -4.28 -6.81
CA GLY A 148 7.12 -4.62 -8.05
C GLY A 148 6.29 -5.50 -8.98
N ALA A 149 6.83 -5.73 -10.16
CA ALA A 149 6.21 -6.54 -11.22
C ALA A 149 7.20 -7.61 -11.74
N PRO A 150 7.60 -8.60 -10.90
CA PRO A 150 8.49 -9.67 -11.34
C PRO A 150 7.78 -10.66 -12.26
N TYR A 151 8.52 -11.28 -13.16
CA TYR A 151 8.07 -12.38 -14.01
C TYR A 151 8.39 -13.71 -13.32
N LEU A 152 7.61 -14.09 -12.30
CA LEU A 152 7.90 -15.25 -11.44
C LEU A 152 7.79 -16.59 -12.15
N ASP A 153 7.04 -16.69 -13.25
CA ASP A 153 6.96 -17.87 -14.11
C ASP A 153 7.81 -17.74 -15.38
N GLY A 154 8.52 -16.61 -15.53
CA GLY A 154 9.34 -16.28 -16.69
C GLY A 154 8.54 -15.83 -17.93
N ARG A 155 7.23 -15.61 -17.80
CA ARG A 155 6.35 -15.25 -18.92
C ARG A 155 5.41 -14.09 -18.61
N HIS A 156 4.70 -14.16 -17.47
CA HIS A 156 3.67 -13.21 -17.10
C HIS A 156 4.10 -12.39 -15.88
N PRO A 157 3.81 -11.09 -15.83
CA PRO A 157 4.13 -10.27 -14.68
C PRO A 157 3.22 -10.64 -13.51
N SER A 158 3.79 -10.77 -12.32
CA SER A 158 3.04 -10.89 -11.08
C SER A 158 3.11 -9.58 -10.31
N ILE A 159 2.10 -9.27 -9.52
CA ILE A 159 2.16 -8.24 -8.51
C ILE A 159 3.00 -8.79 -7.35
N PHE A 160 4.04 -8.08 -6.96
CA PHE A 160 4.84 -8.41 -5.79
C PHE A 160 4.72 -7.31 -4.75
N LEU A 161 4.40 -7.69 -3.52
CA LEU A 161 4.36 -6.81 -2.37
C LEU A 161 5.30 -7.34 -1.29
N ALA A 162 6.05 -6.44 -0.68
CA ALA A 162 6.79 -6.74 0.53
C ALA A 162 6.56 -5.67 1.59
N ARG A 163 6.61 -6.08 2.84
CA ARG A 163 6.57 -5.22 4.02
C ARG A 163 7.66 -5.61 4.98
N GLY A 164 8.36 -4.63 5.51
CA GLY A 164 9.33 -4.78 6.58
C GLY A 164 10.77 -4.85 6.12
N ILE A 165 11.66 -4.59 7.09
CA ILE A 165 13.12 -4.65 6.94
C ILE A 165 13.75 -5.17 8.23
N TYR A 166 15.01 -5.61 8.14
CA TYR A 166 15.85 -6.12 9.22
C TYR A 166 15.30 -7.42 9.83
N THR A 167 14.59 -7.32 10.94
CA THR A 167 14.14 -8.45 11.74
C THR A 167 12.92 -9.17 11.21
N ARG A 168 12.08 -8.49 10.42
CA ARG A 168 10.84 -9.07 9.91
C ARG A 168 10.59 -8.67 8.48
N HIS A 169 10.35 -9.67 7.66
CA HIS A 169 9.97 -9.51 6.26
C HIS A 169 8.69 -10.29 5.98
N LYS A 170 7.78 -9.65 5.30
CA LYS A 170 6.56 -10.26 4.80
C LYS A 170 6.52 -10.03 3.30
N MET A 171 6.23 -11.06 2.53
CA MET A 171 6.16 -10.99 1.07
C MET A 171 4.95 -11.75 0.57
N ILE A 172 4.35 -11.24 -0.48
CA ILE A 172 3.25 -11.90 -1.18
C ILE A 172 3.33 -11.60 -2.67
N ALA A 173 2.93 -12.55 -3.48
CA ALA A 173 2.77 -12.35 -4.91
C ALA A 173 1.37 -12.77 -5.35
N TYR A 174 0.81 -12.00 -6.27
CA TYR A 174 -0.45 -12.26 -6.93
C TYR A 174 -0.26 -12.34 -8.44
N ASP A 175 -0.98 -13.24 -9.07
CA ASP A 175 -1.24 -13.17 -10.50
C ASP A 175 -2.55 -12.41 -10.72
N VAL A 176 -2.64 -11.69 -11.82
CA VAL A 176 -3.87 -10.97 -12.19
C VAL A 176 -4.67 -11.84 -13.15
N ASN A 177 -5.96 -12.00 -12.88
CA ASN A 177 -6.87 -12.58 -13.86
C ASN A 177 -7.18 -11.51 -14.92
N PRO A 178 -6.81 -11.69 -16.19
CA PRO A 178 -6.94 -10.64 -17.20
C PRO A 178 -8.41 -10.33 -17.59
N GLU A 179 -9.37 -11.23 -17.28
CA GLU A 179 -10.77 -11.02 -17.61
C GLU A 179 -11.55 -10.33 -16.46
N THR A 180 -11.23 -10.68 -15.21
CA THR A 180 -11.95 -10.20 -14.01
C THR A 180 -11.16 -9.17 -13.21
N HIS A 181 -9.87 -9.02 -13.50
CA HIS A 181 -8.88 -8.22 -12.75
C HIS A 181 -8.79 -8.61 -11.26
N GLU A 182 -9.20 -9.83 -10.93
CA GLU A 182 -9.02 -10.38 -9.58
C GLU A 182 -7.55 -10.71 -9.32
N LEU A 183 -7.12 -10.42 -8.10
CA LEU A 183 -5.77 -10.75 -7.62
C LEU A 183 -5.80 -12.15 -7.02
N VAL A 184 -5.16 -13.10 -7.70
CA VAL A 184 -5.07 -14.50 -7.28
C VAL A 184 -3.74 -14.73 -6.59
N GLU A 185 -3.77 -15.07 -5.29
CA GLU A 185 -2.54 -15.31 -4.54
C GLU A 185 -1.74 -16.46 -5.15
N ARG A 186 -0.50 -16.13 -5.57
CA ARG A 186 0.45 -17.09 -6.13
C ARG A 186 1.28 -17.77 -5.04
N TRP A 187 1.86 -17.00 -4.15
CA TRP A 187 2.54 -17.46 -2.95
C TRP A 187 2.66 -16.34 -1.91
N ARG A 188 2.96 -16.77 -0.69
CA ARG A 188 3.20 -15.90 0.46
C ARG A 188 4.39 -16.42 1.25
N TRP A 189 5.16 -15.51 1.82
CA TRP A 189 6.23 -15.83 2.76
C TRP A 189 6.25 -14.83 3.91
N LEU A 190 6.27 -15.38 5.13
CA LEU A 190 6.35 -14.62 6.37
C LEU A 190 7.48 -15.23 7.20
N ASN A 191 8.54 -14.46 7.51
CA ASN A 191 9.68 -15.00 8.24
C ASN A 191 9.43 -15.26 9.73
N ASN A 192 8.28 -14.83 10.23
CA ASN A 192 7.86 -15.05 11.62
C ASN A 192 6.90 -16.24 11.79
N GLU A 193 6.68 -17.05 10.76
CA GLU A 193 5.88 -18.27 10.87
C GLU A 193 6.72 -19.44 11.39
N PRO A 194 6.18 -20.26 12.31
CA PRO A 194 6.83 -21.50 12.74
C PRO A 194 7.18 -22.38 11.54
N GLY A 195 8.44 -22.85 11.49
CA GLY A 195 8.96 -23.62 10.37
C GLY A 195 9.57 -22.77 9.24
N SER A 196 9.46 -21.47 9.27
CA SER A 196 10.28 -20.60 8.42
C SER A 196 11.76 -20.75 8.79
N PRO A 197 12.69 -20.84 7.80
CA PRO A 197 14.13 -20.96 8.11
C PRO A 197 14.69 -19.74 8.85
N TRP A 198 13.97 -18.63 8.87
CA TRP A 198 14.35 -17.36 9.51
C TRP A 198 13.52 -17.05 10.76
N PHE A 199 12.68 -17.98 11.21
CA PHE A 199 11.84 -17.76 12.38
C PHE A 199 12.70 -17.61 13.66
N GLY A 200 12.55 -16.46 14.32
CA GLY A 200 13.30 -16.16 15.54
C GLY A 200 14.72 -15.62 15.30
N GLU A 201 15.17 -15.51 14.06
CA GLU A 201 16.43 -14.87 13.70
C GLU A 201 16.16 -13.40 13.30
N GLY A 202 16.43 -12.48 14.20
CA GLY A 202 16.22 -11.07 13.97
C GLY A 202 17.22 -10.20 14.70
#